data_093427664e77dafa3bb4d30ed9591b2d
#
_entry.id   093427664e77dafa3bb4d30ed9591b2d
#
_cell.length_a   1.000
_cell.length_b   1.000
_cell.length_c   1.000
_cell.angle_alpha   90.00
_cell.angle_beta   90.00
_cell.angle_gamma   90.00
#
_symmetry.space_group_name_H-M   'P 1'
#
loop_
_entity.id
_entity.type
_entity.pdbx_description
1 polymer ?
#
loop_
_entity_poly.entity_id
_entity_poly.type
_entity_poly.pdbx_seq_one_letter_code
_entity_poly.pdbx_strand_id
1 'polypeptide(L)'
;MVEATDINSRQVKRAAFADFWPGFDPHDNILSAVLTERLGMTVVDDQDQADFLIYSVFGEKHQNFKGIRVFYTGESVKPRWDECDYAISFMKGDIPYPECHLRMPCWMNNGPVRRTGKIEQYSKDRKSLLSRHTRFCSFVYSNGNAPERIHFLRLLSRYKHVDCGGMVMNNMGSCVRDKIAFCSSCKFTIAFENYPAAGYVTEKLFDSLAALSLPIYWGAPDAGMEANPSRFVNAADFSTPEALAEYVIRLDQDEDLYLSYMDGPVFVPGQPDIGEYMNRLAEFFSMISCSGNICRTGRPRTEACRLHHGYPVMSRHDDGKQWTGKAELLLPQSLAATPFPVFCPEGKDTASQFIRKLAIIPAKKHSERCPDKNRRLLNGRPLFLYSVSYALQEGFVPVVSTDSEEVLERCRREGIRCFRETVDDRRMENCVRQVLTRFSCDIFAVLQPTSPFRRRGLLRQMAEDMEKGKIQSAYTARKTKMIGHMEGHFHLAHREQDAKKFFYFFDGNINVVTRKKFLESGTMFDDGSCPYPND
;
A
#
# COMPACT_ATOMS: atom_id res chain seq x y z
N MET A 1 -16.15 47.90 -30.10
CA MET A 1 -16.37 46.53 -30.61
C MET A 1 -14.97 45.95 -30.82
N VAL A 2 -14.51 45.17 -29.89
CA VAL A 2 -13.25 44.45 -30.02
C VAL A 2 -13.65 43.06 -30.52
N GLU A 3 -13.18 42.73 -31.71
CA GLU A 3 -13.41 41.45 -32.36
C GLU A 3 -12.89 40.32 -31.42
N ALA A 4 -13.78 39.42 -31.04
CA ALA A 4 -13.44 38.16 -30.42
C ALA A 4 -12.68 37.33 -31.47
N THR A 5 -11.36 37.29 -31.34
CA THR A 5 -10.55 36.32 -32.08
C THR A 5 -10.96 34.92 -31.66
N ASP A 6 -11.62 34.25 -32.58
CA ASP A 6 -11.97 32.83 -32.54
C ASP A 6 -10.68 32.01 -32.35
N ILE A 7 -10.40 31.60 -31.09
CA ILE A 7 -9.31 30.67 -30.81
C ILE A 7 -9.82 29.30 -31.28
N ASN A 8 -9.56 29.03 -32.54
CA ASN A 8 -9.79 27.74 -33.18
C ASN A 8 -9.04 26.67 -32.39
N SER A 9 -9.71 26.03 -31.43
CA SER A 9 -9.16 24.95 -30.63
C SER A 9 -8.86 23.78 -31.55
N ARG A 10 -7.59 23.66 -31.95
CA ARG A 10 -7.11 22.57 -32.80
C ARG A 10 -7.39 21.26 -32.09
N GLN A 11 -8.32 20.49 -32.64
CA GLN A 11 -8.64 19.17 -32.10
C GLN A 11 -7.41 18.27 -32.23
N VAL A 12 -6.94 17.73 -31.10
CA VAL A 12 -5.82 16.79 -31.05
C VAL A 12 -6.22 15.49 -31.75
N LYS A 13 -5.49 15.08 -32.77
CA LYS A 13 -5.84 13.92 -33.60
C LYS A 13 -4.73 12.85 -33.67
N ARG A 14 -3.51 13.13 -33.23
CA ARG A 14 -2.35 12.24 -33.36
C ARG A 14 -1.69 12.05 -32.02
N ALA A 15 -1.43 10.80 -31.66
CA ALA A 15 -0.75 10.42 -30.43
C ALA A 15 0.50 9.61 -30.76
N ALA A 16 1.57 9.78 -29.97
CA ALA A 16 2.74 8.92 -30.02
C ALA A 16 3.02 8.29 -28.66
N PHE A 17 3.82 7.24 -28.65
CA PHE A 17 4.27 6.53 -27.44
C PHE A 17 5.78 6.62 -27.32
N ALA A 18 6.28 6.87 -26.09
CA ALA A 18 7.72 6.92 -25.83
C ALA A 18 8.04 6.32 -24.46
N ASP A 19 9.30 5.90 -24.28
CA ASP A 19 9.84 5.47 -22.98
C ASP A 19 9.10 4.29 -22.35
N PHE A 20 8.56 3.39 -23.17
CA PHE A 20 7.96 2.14 -22.75
C PHE A 20 9.03 1.03 -22.63
N TRP A 21 8.64 -0.11 -22.07
CA TRP A 21 9.51 -1.28 -21.91
C TRP A 21 9.88 -1.91 -23.27
N PRO A 22 11.01 -2.63 -23.35
CA PRO A 22 11.38 -3.34 -24.57
C PRO A 22 10.29 -4.32 -25.03
N GLY A 23 9.92 -4.25 -26.31
CA GLY A 23 8.87 -5.07 -26.90
C GLY A 23 7.44 -4.54 -26.71
N PHE A 24 7.28 -3.33 -26.21
CA PHE A 24 5.99 -2.64 -26.24
C PHE A 24 5.61 -2.30 -27.69
N ASP A 25 4.39 -2.67 -28.07
CA ASP A 25 3.84 -2.29 -29.38
C ASP A 25 2.92 -1.07 -29.22
N PRO A 26 3.28 0.10 -29.79
CA PRO A 26 2.47 1.31 -29.74
C PRO A 26 1.12 1.17 -30.46
N HIS A 27 0.99 0.21 -31.39
CA HIS A 27 -0.22 0.01 -32.19
C HIS A 27 -1.13 -1.11 -31.67
N ASP A 28 -0.63 -2.00 -30.79
CA ASP A 28 -1.40 -3.11 -30.22
C ASP A 28 -1.40 -3.07 -28.69
N ASN A 29 -2.15 -2.14 -28.12
CA ASN A 29 -2.36 -2.01 -26.68
C ASN A 29 -3.73 -1.38 -26.39
N ILE A 30 -4.16 -1.39 -25.11
CA ILE A 30 -5.47 -0.87 -24.71
C ILE A 30 -5.63 0.63 -25.00
N LEU A 31 -4.55 1.41 -24.85
CA LEU A 31 -4.58 2.86 -25.07
C LEU A 31 -4.72 3.16 -26.56
N SER A 32 -3.93 2.49 -27.41
CA SER A 32 -4.03 2.65 -28.85
C SER A 32 -5.39 2.20 -29.38
N ALA A 33 -5.95 1.11 -28.88
CA ALA A 33 -7.30 0.65 -29.24
C ALA A 33 -8.37 1.73 -28.93
N VAL A 34 -8.30 2.37 -27.75
CA VAL A 34 -9.23 3.46 -27.40
C VAL A 34 -9.04 4.67 -28.32
N LEU A 35 -7.79 5.08 -28.58
CA LEU A 35 -7.49 6.22 -29.45
C LEU A 35 -8.00 5.99 -30.87
N THR A 36 -7.75 4.83 -31.46
CA THR A 36 -8.07 4.54 -32.85
C THR A 36 -9.53 4.13 -33.05
N GLU A 37 -10.00 3.12 -32.30
CA GLU A 37 -11.31 2.51 -32.53
C GLU A 37 -12.47 3.34 -31.97
N ARG A 38 -12.27 4.06 -30.86
CA ARG A 38 -13.33 4.84 -30.21
C ARG A 38 -13.29 6.33 -30.52
N LEU A 39 -12.10 6.88 -30.76
CA LEU A 39 -11.92 8.32 -30.95
C LEU A 39 -11.49 8.70 -32.36
N GLY A 40 -11.19 7.72 -33.23
CA GLY A 40 -10.75 7.97 -34.60
C GLY A 40 -9.43 8.76 -34.71
N MET A 41 -8.60 8.69 -33.67
CA MET A 41 -7.28 9.29 -33.61
C MET A 41 -6.24 8.40 -34.29
N THR A 42 -5.13 8.99 -34.74
CA THR A 42 -4.03 8.25 -35.36
C THR A 42 -2.89 8.09 -34.36
N VAL A 43 -2.39 6.85 -34.19
CA VAL A 43 -1.12 6.59 -33.52
C VAL A 43 -0.01 6.75 -34.56
N VAL A 44 1.00 7.55 -34.24
CA VAL A 44 2.18 7.80 -35.07
C VAL A 44 3.46 7.36 -34.38
N ASP A 45 4.43 6.88 -35.17
CA ASP A 45 5.70 6.39 -34.62
C ASP A 45 6.66 7.54 -34.28
N ASP A 46 6.60 8.62 -35.06
CA ASP A 46 7.42 9.80 -34.85
C ASP A 46 6.73 10.78 -33.89
N GLN A 47 7.32 10.96 -32.71
CA GLN A 47 6.79 11.87 -31.70
C GLN A 47 6.68 13.32 -32.16
N ASP A 48 7.53 13.77 -33.11
CA ASP A 48 7.51 15.14 -33.61
C ASP A 48 6.26 15.42 -34.48
N GLN A 49 5.58 14.38 -34.93
CA GLN A 49 4.31 14.47 -35.66
C GLN A 49 3.09 14.37 -34.73
N ALA A 50 3.27 14.09 -33.46
CA ALA A 50 2.19 13.90 -32.50
C ALA A 50 1.72 15.23 -31.90
N ASP A 51 0.43 15.30 -31.59
CA ASP A 51 -0.17 16.41 -30.87
C ASP A 51 -0.03 16.21 -29.34
N PHE A 52 0.02 14.95 -28.89
CA PHE A 52 0.37 14.59 -27.51
C PHE A 52 1.17 13.29 -27.44
N LEU A 53 1.96 13.16 -26.37
CA LEU A 53 2.84 12.03 -26.13
C LEU A 53 2.40 11.25 -24.90
N ILE A 54 2.13 9.96 -25.05
CA ILE A 54 1.97 9.03 -23.92
C ILE A 54 3.34 8.44 -23.64
N TYR A 55 3.81 8.56 -22.40
CA TYR A 55 5.15 8.10 -22.03
C TYR A 55 5.16 7.30 -20.74
N SER A 56 6.15 6.41 -20.60
CA SER A 56 6.36 5.55 -19.45
C SER A 56 7.70 5.85 -18.75
N VAL A 57 8.21 4.89 -17.97
CA VAL A 57 9.34 5.08 -17.05
C VAL A 57 10.66 4.48 -17.55
N PHE A 58 10.73 4.01 -18.80
CA PHE A 58 11.89 3.28 -19.31
C PHE A 58 12.81 4.12 -20.21
N GLY A 59 12.66 5.45 -20.18
CA GLY A 59 13.51 6.36 -20.95
C GLY A 59 13.25 7.82 -20.59
N GLU A 60 13.85 8.73 -21.37
CA GLU A 60 13.81 10.17 -21.14
C GLU A 60 13.39 10.98 -22.39
N LYS A 61 12.93 10.32 -23.47
CA LYS A 61 12.53 10.99 -24.72
C LYS A 61 11.42 12.00 -24.51
N HIS A 62 10.50 11.71 -23.58
CA HIS A 62 9.39 12.61 -23.22
C HIS A 62 9.86 13.99 -22.77
N GLN A 63 11.07 14.14 -22.23
CA GLN A 63 11.58 15.43 -21.74
C GLN A 63 11.77 16.45 -22.87
N ASN A 64 12.04 15.98 -24.09
CA ASN A 64 12.24 16.82 -25.25
C ASN A 64 10.93 17.18 -25.97
N PHE A 65 9.85 16.49 -25.66
CA PHE A 65 8.54 16.74 -26.30
C PHE A 65 7.91 18.03 -25.75
N LYS A 66 7.51 18.92 -26.67
CA LYS A 66 6.99 20.26 -26.34
C LYS A 66 5.47 20.32 -26.19
N GLY A 67 4.75 19.31 -26.70
CA GLY A 67 3.30 19.19 -26.63
C GLY A 67 2.81 18.65 -25.28
N ILE A 68 1.56 18.21 -25.23
CA ILE A 68 0.93 17.61 -24.06
C ILE A 68 1.57 16.26 -23.76
N ARG A 69 1.97 16.05 -22.50
CA ARG A 69 2.59 14.81 -22.02
C ARG A 69 1.65 14.09 -21.07
N VAL A 70 1.33 12.84 -21.41
CA VAL A 70 0.48 11.96 -20.63
C VAL A 70 1.34 10.84 -20.02
N PHE A 71 1.53 10.86 -18.73
CA PHE A 71 2.24 9.79 -18.03
C PHE A 71 1.40 8.52 -17.97
N TYR A 72 2.04 7.37 -18.20
CA TYR A 72 1.43 6.06 -18.05
C TYR A 72 2.48 5.02 -17.64
N THR A 73 2.14 4.15 -16.68
CA THR A 73 3.03 3.05 -16.31
C THR A 73 2.28 1.84 -15.76
N GLY A 74 2.82 0.64 -16.02
CA GLY A 74 2.48 -0.60 -15.33
C GLY A 74 3.37 -0.89 -14.12
N GLU A 75 4.35 -0.02 -13.83
CA GLU A 75 5.28 -0.17 -12.70
C GLU A 75 4.80 0.61 -11.47
N SER A 76 5.35 0.27 -10.29
CA SER A 76 5.03 0.94 -9.03
C SER A 76 5.68 2.33 -8.93
N VAL A 77 5.50 3.16 -9.95
CA VAL A 77 6.04 4.52 -10.05
C VAL A 77 4.89 5.51 -10.13
N LYS A 78 5.00 6.60 -9.36
CA LYS A 78 4.02 7.68 -9.37
C LYS A 78 4.33 8.71 -10.46
N PRO A 79 3.30 9.38 -11.04
CA PRO A 79 3.52 10.46 -12.00
C PRO A 79 4.33 11.60 -11.37
N ARG A 80 5.27 12.11 -12.12
CA ARG A 80 6.00 13.34 -11.81
C ARG A 80 5.28 14.51 -12.48
N TRP A 81 4.54 15.26 -11.69
CA TRP A 81 3.69 16.36 -12.18
C TRP A 81 4.46 17.57 -12.71
N ASP A 82 5.75 17.62 -12.49
CA ASP A 82 6.66 18.56 -13.16
C ASP A 82 7.06 18.10 -14.57
N GLU A 83 6.83 16.83 -14.90
CA GLU A 83 7.18 16.23 -16.20
C GLU A 83 5.95 15.87 -17.06
N CYS A 84 4.75 15.79 -16.48
CA CYS A 84 3.51 15.45 -17.19
C CYS A 84 2.41 16.50 -17.00
N ASP A 85 1.53 16.60 -18.00
CA ASP A 85 0.33 17.43 -17.97
C ASP A 85 -0.88 16.61 -17.49
N TYR A 86 -0.90 15.33 -17.84
CA TYR A 86 -1.92 14.34 -17.46
C TYR A 86 -1.27 13.03 -17.04
N ALA A 87 -1.98 12.23 -16.25
CA ALA A 87 -1.48 10.94 -15.85
C ALA A 87 -2.57 9.87 -15.83
N ILE A 88 -2.22 8.69 -16.30
CA ILE A 88 -3.00 7.45 -16.16
C ILE A 88 -2.17 6.52 -15.28
N SER A 89 -2.64 6.21 -14.07
CA SER A 89 -1.86 5.38 -13.13
C SER A 89 -2.75 4.60 -12.16
N PHE A 90 -2.13 3.67 -11.44
CA PHE A 90 -2.79 2.85 -10.43
C PHE A 90 -3.17 3.60 -9.15
N MET A 91 -2.71 4.82 -8.97
CA MET A 91 -2.85 5.58 -7.73
C MET A 91 -4.31 5.78 -7.32
N LYS A 92 -4.54 5.69 -6.01
CA LYS A 92 -5.79 6.03 -5.31
C LYS A 92 -5.51 7.12 -4.27
N GLY A 93 -6.52 7.94 -3.96
CA GLY A 93 -6.45 8.93 -2.87
C GLY A 93 -5.77 10.23 -3.28
N ASP A 94 -4.85 10.71 -2.49
CA ASP A 94 -4.22 12.04 -2.59
C ASP A 94 -3.46 12.25 -3.90
N ILE A 95 -4.16 12.75 -4.89
CA ILE A 95 -3.61 13.10 -6.19
C ILE A 95 -3.60 14.62 -6.28
N PRO A 96 -2.42 15.24 -6.48
CA PRO A 96 -2.28 16.70 -6.50
C PRO A 96 -3.19 17.40 -7.53
N TYR A 97 -3.47 16.72 -8.65
CA TYR A 97 -4.30 17.24 -9.74
C TYR A 97 -5.30 16.15 -10.18
N PRO A 98 -6.39 15.92 -9.40
CA PRO A 98 -7.32 14.83 -9.65
C PRO A 98 -8.04 14.98 -11.01
N GLU A 99 -8.26 16.20 -11.48
CA GLU A 99 -8.86 16.48 -12.79
C GLU A 99 -7.93 16.14 -13.97
N CYS A 100 -6.63 16.05 -13.73
CA CYS A 100 -5.62 15.66 -14.72
C CYS A 100 -5.20 14.19 -14.59
N HIS A 101 -5.85 13.42 -13.71
CA HIS A 101 -5.50 12.04 -13.43
C HIS A 101 -6.66 11.09 -13.69
N LEU A 102 -6.38 10.03 -14.43
CA LEU A 102 -7.27 8.88 -14.55
C LEU A 102 -6.68 7.68 -13.82
N ARG A 103 -7.42 7.14 -12.86
CA ARG A 103 -7.03 5.87 -12.24
C ARG A 103 -7.30 4.70 -13.18
N MET A 104 -6.25 3.92 -13.44
CA MET A 104 -6.32 2.66 -14.17
C MET A 104 -5.54 1.57 -13.43
N PRO A 105 -6.17 0.47 -12.98
CA PRO A 105 -5.46 -0.64 -12.34
C PRO A 105 -4.47 -1.29 -13.31
N CYS A 106 -3.27 -1.62 -12.82
CA CYS A 106 -2.23 -2.21 -13.67
C CYS A 106 -2.62 -3.57 -14.29
N TRP A 107 -3.48 -4.36 -13.61
CA TRP A 107 -3.94 -5.65 -14.11
C TRP A 107 -4.82 -5.56 -15.37
N MET A 108 -5.39 -4.39 -15.67
CA MET A 108 -6.22 -4.19 -16.85
C MET A 108 -5.44 -4.20 -18.18
N ASN A 109 -4.14 -4.02 -18.12
CA ASN A 109 -3.29 -4.03 -19.32
C ASN A 109 -3.15 -5.42 -19.96
N ASN A 110 -3.54 -6.47 -19.25
CA ASN A 110 -3.26 -7.83 -19.68
C ASN A 110 -4.49 -8.54 -20.29
N GLY A 111 -4.25 -9.23 -21.41
CA GLY A 111 -5.23 -10.03 -22.12
C GLY A 111 -6.02 -11.08 -21.29
N PRO A 112 -5.50 -11.61 -20.17
CA PRO A 112 -6.22 -12.53 -19.30
C PRO A 112 -7.50 -11.98 -18.68
N VAL A 113 -7.59 -10.67 -18.44
CA VAL A 113 -8.82 -10.05 -17.91
C VAL A 113 -10.02 -10.29 -18.81
N ARG A 114 -9.82 -10.36 -20.12
CA ARG A 114 -10.87 -10.75 -21.08
C ARG A 114 -11.35 -12.19 -20.89
N ARG A 115 -10.59 -13.04 -20.17
CA ARG A 115 -10.92 -14.44 -19.88
C ARG A 115 -11.62 -14.61 -18.54
N THR A 116 -11.70 -13.59 -17.69
CA THR A 116 -12.28 -13.68 -16.34
C THR A 116 -13.75 -14.06 -16.34
N GLY A 117 -14.50 -13.70 -17.38
CA GLY A 117 -15.89 -14.19 -17.55
C GLY A 117 -16.01 -15.72 -17.71
N LYS A 118 -14.93 -16.43 -18.10
CA LYS A 118 -14.88 -17.88 -18.16
C LYS A 118 -14.55 -18.54 -16.81
N ILE A 119 -13.90 -17.81 -15.87
CA ILE A 119 -13.53 -18.34 -14.54
C ILE A 119 -14.77 -18.68 -13.72
N GLU A 120 -15.82 -17.86 -13.76
CA GLU A 120 -17.07 -18.13 -13.03
C GLU A 120 -17.77 -19.42 -13.48
N GLN A 121 -17.64 -19.80 -14.74
CA GLN A 121 -18.24 -21.04 -15.26
C GLN A 121 -17.50 -22.30 -14.79
N TYR A 122 -16.19 -22.20 -14.54
CA TYR A 122 -15.38 -23.35 -14.10
C TYR A 122 -15.46 -23.60 -12.59
N SER A 123 -15.79 -22.60 -11.76
CA SER A 123 -15.91 -22.77 -10.31
C SER A 123 -17.03 -23.75 -9.90
N LYS A 124 -17.95 -24.08 -10.80
CA LYS A 124 -19.07 -25.00 -10.54
C LYS A 124 -18.69 -26.50 -10.69
N ASP A 125 -17.63 -26.83 -11.42
CA ASP A 125 -17.18 -28.20 -11.59
C ASP A 125 -15.90 -28.49 -10.78
N ARG A 126 -16.10 -28.76 -9.49
CA ARG A 126 -15.03 -28.99 -8.51
C ARG A 126 -14.15 -30.21 -8.89
N LYS A 127 -14.74 -31.30 -9.44
CA LYS A 127 -14.00 -32.51 -9.82
C LYS A 127 -13.06 -32.23 -11.00
N SER A 128 -13.57 -31.55 -12.02
CA SER A 128 -12.77 -31.16 -13.18
C SER A 128 -11.62 -30.23 -12.77
N LEU A 129 -11.87 -29.29 -11.83
CA LEU A 129 -10.84 -28.39 -11.30
C LEU A 129 -9.71 -29.17 -10.64
N LEU A 130 -10.02 -30.06 -9.71
CA LEU A 130 -9.00 -30.84 -8.97
C LEU A 130 -8.21 -31.76 -9.90
N SER A 131 -8.85 -32.38 -10.89
CA SER A 131 -8.16 -33.26 -11.85
C SER A 131 -7.16 -32.53 -12.76
N ARG A 132 -7.31 -31.23 -12.94
CA ARG A 132 -6.36 -30.38 -13.70
C ARG A 132 -5.09 -30.09 -12.93
N HIS A 133 -5.16 -30.02 -11.60
CA HIS A 133 -4.05 -29.63 -10.74
C HIS A 133 -3.11 -30.81 -10.49
N THR A 134 -2.30 -31.15 -11.50
CA THR A 134 -1.29 -32.23 -11.43
C THR A 134 0.00 -31.77 -10.72
N ARG A 135 0.16 -30.48 -10.50
CA ARG A 135 1.34 -29.83 -9.88
C ARG A 135 0.92 -29.08 -8.62
N PHE A 136 1.87 -28.96 -7.68
CA PHE A 136 1.60 -28.30 -6.41
C PHE A 136 1.53 -26.77 -6.56
N CYS A 137 2.61 -26.13 -6.98
CA CYS A 137 2.71 -24.68 -6.98
C CYS A 137 3.59 -24.18 -8.13
N SER A 138 3.20 -23.08 -8.75
CA SER A 138 3.97 -22.39 -9.80
C SER A 138 4.65 -21.13 -9.29
N PHE A 139 5.85 -20.86 -9.88
CA PHE A 139 6.63 -19.66 -9.68
C PHE A 139 7.16 -19.15 -11.04
N VAL A 140 6.57 -18.10 -11.59
CA VAL A 140 6.89 -17.62 -12.94
C VAL A 140 7.27 -16.14 -12.92
N TYR A 141 8.56 -15.85 -12.87
CA TYR A 141 9.09 -14.49 -12.75
C TYR A 141 10.33 -14.25 -13.62
N SER A 142 10.44 -13.03 -14.16
CA SER A 142 11.61 -12.54 -14.88
C SER A 142 12.50 -11.63 -14.03
N ASN A 143 11.91 -10.95 -13.01
CA ASN A 143 12.63 -10.04 -12.12
C ASN A 143 13.01 -10.75 -10.81
N GLY A 144 14.31 -10.86 -10.55
CA GLY A 144 14.87 -11.45 -9.31
C GLY A 144 15.02 -10.48 -8.14
N ASN A 145 14.77 -9.19 -8.35
CA ASN A 145 15.00 -8.13 -7.33
C ASN A 145 13.82 -7.98 -6.35
N ALA A 146 13.26 -9.10 -5.88
CA ALA A 146 12.19 -9.13 -4.89
C ALA A 146 12.52 -10.24 -3.86
N PRO A 147 13.27 -9.92 -2.81
CA PRO A 147 13.78 -10.90 -1.83
C PRO A 147 12.67 -11.64 -1.09
N GLU A 148 11.54 -11.01 -0.81
CA GLU A 148 10.37 -11.61 -0.15
C GLU A 148 9.83 -12.78 -0.95
N ARG A 149 9.78 -12.64 -2.27
CA ARG A 149 9.33 -13.66 -3.22
C ARG A 149 10.25 -14.87 -3.22
N ILE A 150 11.56 -14.64 -3.25
CA ILE A 150 12.58 -15.69 -3.24
C ILE A 150 12.61 -16.39 -1.87
N HIS A 151 12.45 -15.63 -0.80
CA HIS A 151 12.39 -16.18 0.54
C HIS A 151 11.19 -17.13 0.70
N PHE A 152 10.01 -16.69 0.30
CA PHE A 152 8.79 -17.51 0.38
C PHE A 152 8.87 -18.76 -0.52
N LEU A 153 9.38 -18.64 -1.75
CA LEU A 153 9.66 -19.78 -2.62
C LEU A 153 10.51 -20.83 -1.90
N ARG A 154 11.61 -20.41 -1.25
CA ARG A 154 12.50 -21.34 -0.53
C ARG A 154 11.82 -22.02 0.66
N LEU A 155 10.98 -21.29 1.39
CA LEU A 155 10.20 -21.87 2.49
C LEU A 155 9.23 -22.95 1.99
N LEU A 156 8.45 -22.62 0.98
CA LEU A 156 7.42 -23.52 0.45
C LEU A 156 8.05 -24.75 -0.24
N SER A 157 9.22 -24.58 -0.89
CA SER A 157 9.96 -25.67 -1.56
C SER A 157 10.54 -26.70 -0.58
N ARG A 158 10.62 -26.41 0.73
CA ARG A 158 11.01 -27.40 1.75
C ARG A 158 9.90 -28.42 2.02
N TYR A 159 8.66 -28.01 1.77
CA TYR A 159 7.50 -28.88 1.93
C TYR A 159 7.26 -29.73 0.68
N LYS A 160 7.14 -29.08 -0.48
CA LYS A 160 6.79 -29.75 -1.73
C LYS A 160 7.41 -29.01 -2.90
N HIS A 161 7.70 -29.73 -3.99
CA HIS A 161 8.33 -29.15 -5.18
C HIS A 161 7.50 -27.98 -5.73
N VAL A 162 8.15 -26.83 -5.98
CA VAL A 162 7.58 -25.67 -6.66
C VAL A 162 8.17 -25.60 -8.05
N ASP A 163 7.32 -25.56 -9.07
CA ASP A 163 7.72 -25.51 -10.47
C ASP A 163 8.05 -24.05 -10.88
N CYS A 164 9.33 -23.77 -11.09
CA CYS A 164 9.85 -22.45 -11.43
C CYS A 164 10.00 -22.31 -12.95
N GLY A 165 8.98 -21.77 -13.62
CA GLY A 165 8.92 -21.70 -15.09
C GLY A 165 9.37 -20.35 -15.69
N GLY A 166 9.83 -19.37 -14.88
CA GLY A 166 10.32 -18.08 -15.33
C GLY A 166 11.83 -18.06 -15.53
N MET A 167 12.41 -16.85 -15.72
CA MET A 167 13.86 -16.67 -15.80
C MET A 167 14.52 -16.82 -14.41
N VAL A 168 13.79 -16.48 -13.35
CA VAL A 168 14.29 -16.51 -11.97
C VAL A 168 14.10 -17.90 -11.38
N MET A 169 15.18 -18.47 -10.83
CA MET A 169 15.17 -19.79 -10.16
C MET A 169 14.63 -20.92 -11.05
N ASN A 170 14.76 -20.82 -12.37
CA ASN A 170 14.23 -21.80 -13.32
C ASN A 170 14.70 -23.22 -13.00
N ASN A 171 13.76 -24.16 -12.83
CA ASN A 171 14.06 -25.57 -12.60
C ASN A 171 13.39 -26.49 -13.64
N MET A 172 12.85 -25.88 -14.74
CA MET A 172 12.13 -26.58 -15.79
C MET A 172 12.94 -26.76 -17.09
N GLY A 173 14.19 -26.30 -17.10
CA GLY A 173 15.10 -26.36 -18.25
C GLY A 173 14.85 -25.28 -19.30
N SER A 174 13.65 -24.69 -19.35
CA SER A 174 13.33 -23.56 -20.24
C SER A 174 12.23 -22.69 -19.64
N CYS A 175 12.12 -21.44 -20.10
CA CYS A 175 11.01 -20.59 -19.71
C CYS A 175 9.71 -21.05 -20.35
N VAL A 176 8.62 -21.03 -19.58
CA VAL A 176 7.29 -21.34 -20.07
C VAL A 176 6.83 -20.27 -21.07
N ARG A 177 6.23 -20.71 -22.17
CA ARG A 177 5.74 -19.80 -23.24
C ARG A 177 4.38 -19.20 -22.89
N ASP A 178 3.48 -20.01 -22.34
CA ASP A 178 2.15 -19.59 -21.88
C ASP A 178 2.06 -19.76 -20.36
N LYS A 179 2.18 -18.64 -19.64
CA LYS A 179 2.13 -18.58 -18.18
C LYS A 179 0.80 -19.08 -17.64
N ILE A 180 -0.32 -18.73 -18.29
CA ILE A 180 -1.66 -19.09 -17.81
C ILE A 180 -1.91 -20.58 -17.99
N ALA A 181 -1.59 -21.13 -19.18
CA ALA A 181 -1.69 -22.55 -19.43
C ALA A 181 -0.81 -23.35 -18.46
N PHE A 182 0.39 -22.88 -18.15
CA PHE A 182 1.27 -23.50 -17.16
C PHE A 182 0.68 -23.45 -15.75
N CYS A 183 0.29 -22.27 -15.27
CA CYS A 183 -0.29 -22.09 -13.94
C CYS A 183 -1.58 -22.89 -13.77
N SER A 184 -2.36 -23.14 -14.84
CA SER A 184 -3.61 -23.90 -14.78
C SER A 184 -3.41 -25.39 -14.42
N SER A 185 -2.20 -25.91 -14.52
CA SER A 185 -1.84 -27.23 -14.03
C SER A 185 -1.42 -27.27 -12.55
N CYS A 186 -1.28 -26.10 -11.92
CA CYS A 186 -0.80 -25.95 -10.55
C CYS A 186 -1.94 -25.62 -9.60
N LYS A 187 -1.98 -26.28 -8.43
CA LYS A 187 -2.95 -26.00 -7.37
C LYS A 187 -2.80 -24.57 -6.84
N PHE A 188 -1.56 -24.13 -6.67
CA PHE A 188 -1.22 -22.78 -6.19
C PHE A 188 -0.34 -22.02 -7.18
N THR A 189 -0.38 -20.69 -7.09
CA THR A 189 0.57 -19.80 -7.78
C THR A 189 1.11 -18.77 -6.79
N ILE A 190 2.42 -18.65 -6.66
CA ILE A 190 3.02 -17.52 -5.93
C ILE A 190 2.81 -16.26 -6.77
N ALA A 191 1.98 -15.34 -6.28
CA ALA A 191 1.55 -14.11 -6.96
C ALA A 191 2.02 -12.86 -6.19
N PHE A 192 3.33 -12.78 -5.94
CA PHE A 192 3.95 -11.68 -5.20
C PHE A 192 4.31 -10.52 -6.12
N GLU A 193 3.88 -9.31 -5.77
CA GLU A 193 4.25 -8.11 -6.49
C GLU A 193 5.75 -7.76 -6.34
N ASN A 194 6.25 -6.84 -7.16
CA ASN A 194 7.63 -6.38 -7.03
C ASN A 194 7.80 -5.51 -5.79
N TYR A 195 6.75 -4.78 -5.41
CA TYR A 195 6.74 -3.85 -4.28
C TYR A 195 5.32 -3.71 -3.72
N PRO A 196 5.13 -3.62 -2.37
CA PRO A 196 3.82 -3.41 -1.77
C PRO A 196 3.44 -1.92 -1.84
N ALA A 197 2.45 -1.58 -2.66
CA ALA A 197 1.89 -0.24 -2.74
C ALA A 197 0.37 -0.28 -2.89
N ALA A 198 -0.34 0.62 -2.24
CA ALA A 198 -1.79 0.70 -2.36
C ALA A 198 -2.22 0.99 -3.81
N GLY A 199 -3.18 0.24 -4.31
CA GLY A 199 -3.67 0.28 -5.69
C GLY A 199 -2.77 -0.40 -6.71
N TYR A 200 -1.55 -0.82 -6.33
CA TYR A 200 -0.63 -1.51 -7.23
C TYR A 200 -0.93 -3.01 -7.24
N VAL A 201 -1.98 -3.37 -7.93
CA VAL A 201 -2.35 -4.76 -8.23
C VAL A 201 -2.10 -5.00 -9.71
N THR A 202 -1.22 -5.96 -10.01
CA THR A 202 -0.81 -6.23 -11.38
C THR A 202 -1.42 -7.53 -11.90
N GLU A 203 -1.00 -7.91 -13.11
CA GLU A 203 -1.38 -9.17 -13.74
C GLU A 203 -1.08 -10.41 -12.89
N LYS A 204 -0.18 -10.32 -11.91
CA LYS A 204 0.25 -11.50 -11.13
C LYS A 204 -0.89 -12.15 -10.38
N LEU A 205 -1.75 -11.33 -9.75
CA LEU A 205 -2.95 -11.83 -9.08
C LEU A 205 -3.96 -12.38 -10.09
N PHE A 206 -4.25 -11.61 -11.13
CA PHE A 206 -5.31 -11.93 -12.09
C PHE A 206 -4.94 -13.04 -13.07
N ASP A 207 -3.67 -13.18 -13.46
CA ASP A 207 -3.20 -14.34 -14.22
C ASP A 207 -3.43 -15.66 -13.48
N SER A 208 -3.16 -15.65 -12.17
CA SER A 208 -3.38 -16.82 -11.32
C SER A 208 -4.87 -17.16 -11.20
N LEU A 209 -5.71 -16.14 -11.01
CA LEU A 209 -7.17 -16.29 -10.99
C LEU A 209 -7.70 -16.79 -12.35
N ALA A 210 -7.18 -16.25 -13.46
CA ALA A 210 -7.53 -16.68 -14.81
C ALA A 210 -7.08 -18.11 -15.12
N ALA A 211 -5.98 -18.55 -14.53
CA ALA A 211 -5.48 -19.92 -14.60
C ALA A 211 -6.30 -20.91 -13.75
N LEU A 212 -7.21 -20.46 -12.90
CA LEU A 212 -7.89 -21.25 -11.86
C LEU A 212 -6.91 -21.89 -10.86
N SER A 213 -5.76 -21.28 -10.67
CA SER A 213 -4.77 -21.65 -9.66
C SER A 213 -4.93 -20.70 -8.47
N LEU A 214 -4.99 -21.22 -7.24
CA LEU A 214 -5.19 -20.38 -6.06
C LEU A 214 -3.99 -19.45 -5.85
N PRO A 215 -4.17 -18.11 -5.96
CA PRO A 215 -3.07 -17.18 -5.74
C PRO A 215 -2.65 -17.12 -4.28
N ILE A 216 -1.35 -17.24 -4.02
CA ILE A 216 -0.72 -16.81 -2.77
C ILE A 216 -0.19 -15.41 -3.05
N TYR A 217 -0.88 -14.39 -2.56
CA TYR A 217 -0.65 -12.99 -2.96
C TYR A 217 0.07 -12.19 -1.88
N TRP A 218 1.08 -11.42 -2.31
CA TRP A 218 1.73 -10.40 -1.51
C TRP A 218 1.93 -9.14 -2.37
N GLY A 219 1.52 -7.97 -1.86
CA GLY A 219 1.64 -6.73 -2.61
C GLY A 219 0.73 -5.62 -2.05
N ALA A 220 -0.19 -5.15 -2.87
CA ALA A 220 -1.10 -4.06 -2.51
C ALA A 220 -1.91 -4.40 -1.25
N PRO A 221 -1.87 -3.56 -0.21
CA PRO A 221 -2.65 -3.79 1.01
C PRO A 221 -4.17 -3.73 0.78
N ASP A 222 -4.58 -3.15 -0.33
CA ASP A 222 -5.96 -2.96 -0.75
C ASP A 222 -6.36 -3.86 -1.95
N ALA A 223 -5.64 -4.95 -2.21
CA ALA A 223 -5.92 -5.88 -3.30
C ALA A 223 -7.35 -6.44 -3.23
N GLY A 224 -7.88 -6.64 -2.01
CA GLY A 224 -9.27 -7.08 -1.77
C GLY A 224 -10.36 -6.10 -2.22
N MET A 225 -9.99 -4.89 -2.65
CA MET A 225 -10.92 -3.97 -3.31
C MET A 225 -11.02 -4.19 -4.83
N GLU A 226 -10.14 -4.98 -5.40
CA GLU A 226 -10.06 -5.26 -6.84
C GLU A 226 -10.39 -6.71 -7.14
N ALA A 227 -9.86 -7.64 -6.37
CA ALA A 227 -10.19 -9.05 -6.43
C ALA A 227 -10.96 -9.47 -5.16
N ASN A 228 -11.90 -10.39 -5.30
CA ASN A 228 -12.63 -10.93 -4.16
C ASN A 228 -11.67 -11.59 -3.17
N PRO A 229 -11.61 -11.13 -1.89
CA PRO A 229 -10.69 -11.68 -0.89
C PRO A 229 -10.85 -13.18 -0.63
N SER A 230 -12.04 -13.75 -0.89
CA SER A 230 -12.25 -15.19 -0.77
C SER A 230 -11.58 -16.02 -1.90
N ARG A 231 -10.98 -15.35 -2.89
CA ARG A 231 -10.41 -16.01 -4.08
C ARG A 231 -8.87 -16.03 -4.10
N PHE A 232 -8.22 -15.57 -3.05
CA PHE A 232 -6.75 -15.64 -2.91
C PHE A 232 -6.33 -15.69 -1.45
N VAL A 233 -5.17 -16.28 -1.19
CA VAL A 233 -4.53 -16.25 0.13
C VAL A 233 -3.69 -14.99 0.22
N ASN A 234 -4.09 -14.06 1.08
CA ASN A 234 -3.37 -12.80 1.23
C ASN A 234 -2.25 -12.93 2.27
N ALA A 235 -1.01 -12.77 1.86
CA ALA A 235 0.15 -12.81 2.75
C ALA A 235 0.08 -11.77 3.89
N ALA A 236 -0.64 -10.67 3.70
CA ALA A 236 -0.85 -9.65 4.72
C ALA A 236 -1.69 -10.14 5.93
N ASP A 237 -2.41 -11.25 5.78
CA ASP A 237 -3.21 -11.84 6.86
C ASP A 237 -2.36 -12.69 7.82
N PHE A 238 -1.09 -12.91 7.50
CA PHE A 238 -0.15 -13.75 8.27
C PHE A 238 0.95 -12.90 8.89
N SER A 239 1.33 -13.28 10.11
CA SER A 239 2.37 -12.58 10.87
C SER A 239 3.78 -12.79 10.33
N THR A 240 4.02 -13.95 9.72
CA THR A 240 5.33 -14.33 9.16
C THR A 240 5.17 -15.12 7.86
N PRO A 241 6.19 -15.14 6.99
CA PRO A 241 6.20 -16.01 5.83
C PRO A 241 6.06 -17.50 6.16
N GLU A 242 6.56 -17.93 7.33
CA GLU A 242 6.44 -19.29 7.83
C GLU A 242 4.97 -19.64 8.14
N ALA A 243 4.24 -18.76 8.83
CA ALA A 243 2.82 -18.96 9.11
C ALA A 243 1.98 -19.02 7.82
N LEU A 244 2.32 -18.19 6.82
CA LEU A 244 1.72 -18.28 5.49
C LEU A 244 2.02 -19.64 4.83
N ALA A 245 3.26 -20.12 4.88
CA ALA A 245 3.64 -21.41 4.31
C ALA A 245 2.90 -22.57 5.01
N GLU A 246 2.80 -22.56 6.33
CA GLU A 246 2.03 -23.55 7.10
C GLU A 246 0.56 -23.56 6.70
N TYR A 247 -0.04 -22.40 6.47
CA TYR A 247 -1.41 -22.30 6.01
C TYR A 247 -1.59 -22.85 4.59
N VAL A 248 -0.65 -22.58 3.68
CA VAL A 248 -0.66 -23.16 2.32
C VAL A 248 -0.50 -24.68 2.36
N ILE A 249 0.32 -25.20 3.28
CA ILE A 249 0.46 -26.66 3.51
C ILE A 249 -0.87 -27.25 3.99
N ARG A 250 -1.56 -26.59 4.92
CA ARG A 250 -2.90 -27.01 5.37
C ARG A 250 -3.91 -27.01 4.21
N LEU A 251 -3.92 -25.97 3.38
CA LEU A 251 -4.76 -25.90 2.16
C LEU A 251 -4.45 -27.03 1.16
N ASP A 252 -3.19 -27.46 1.07
CA ASP A 252 -2.81 -28.57 0.20
C ASP A 252 -3.35 -29.93 0.73
N GLN A 253 -3.48 -30.07 2.03
CA GLN A 253 -3.94 -31.29 2.73
C GLN A 253 -5.46 -31.35 2.93
N ASP A 254 -6.14 -30.17 2.94
CA ASP A 254 -7.58 -30.04 3.18
C ASP A 254 -8.27 -29.58 1.87
N GLU A 255 -8.89 -30.54 1.19
CA GLU A 255 -9.53 -30.30 -0.10
C GLU A 255 -10.75 -29.39 0.00
N ASP A 256 -11.56 -29.53 1.05
CA ASP A 256 -12.75 -28.70 1.25
C ASP A 256 -12.36 -27.24 1.54
N LEU A 257 -11.35 -27.04 2.37
CA LEU A 257 -10.80 -25.72 2.66
C LEU A 257 -10.21 -25.09 1.38
N TYR A 258 -9.47 -25.85 0.58
CA TYR A 258 -8.96 -25.38 -0.71
C TYR A 258 -10.09 -24.98 -1.66
N LEU A 259 -11.12 -25.84 -1.81
CA LEU A 259 -12.23 -25.59 -2.71
C LEU A 259 -13.08 -24.39 -2.27
N SER A 260 -13.12 -24.07 -0.98
CA SER A 260 -13.81 -22.87 -0.48
C SER A 260 -13.24 -21.56 -1.07
N TYR A 261 -11.97 -21.54 -1.44
CA TYR A 261 -11.33 -20.42 -2.14
C TYR A 261 -11.67 -20.37 -3.63
N MET A 262 -12.15 -21.45 -4.20
CA MET A 262 -12.45 -21.52 -5.63
C MET A 262 -13.89 -21.14 -5.94
N ASP A 263 -14.73 -20.98 -4.92
CA ASP A 263 -16.13 -20.57 -5.04
C ASP A 263 -16.31 -19.04 -5.08
N GLY A 264 -17.33 -18.58 -5.78
CA GLY A 264 -17.70 -17.18 -5.84
C GLY A 264 -17.04 -16.35 -6.95
N PRO A 265 -17.45 -15.09 -7.09
CA PRO A 265 -16.97 -14.20 -8.16
C PRO A 265 -15.50 -13.83 -7.94
N VAL A 266 -14.79 -13.59 -9.05
CA VAL A 266 -13.37 -13.15 -9.03
C VAL A 266 -13.27 -11.69 -8.59
N PHE A 267 -14.19 -10.85 -9.06
CA PHE A 267 -14.21 -9.43 -8.75
C PHE A 267 -15.11 -9.11 -7.58
N VAL A 268 -14.78 -8.04 -6.88
CA VAL A 268 -15.71 -7.46 -5.89
C VAL A 268 -16.92 -6.83 -6.61
N PRO A 269 -18.10 -6.83 -5.98
CA PRO A 269 -19.28 -6.17 -6.55
C PRO A 269 -19.02 -4.68 -6.83
N GLY A 270 -19.45 -4.20 -8.01
CA GLY A 270 -19.29 -2.81 -8.41
C GLY A 270 -17.91 -2.48 -9.00
N GLN A 271 -17.05 -3.46 -9.19
CA GLN A 271 -15.81 -3.25 -9.94
C GLN A 271 -16.16 -3.02 -11.42
N PRO A 272 -15.68 -1.92 -12.03
CA PRO A 272 -15.91 -1.66 -13.45
C PRO A 272 -15.34 -2.77 -14.34
N ASP A 273 -16.07 -3.13 -15.37
CA ASP A 273 -15.55 -4.03 -16.39
C ASP A 273 -14.59 -3.33 -17.37
N ILE A 274 -13.95 -4.10 -18.23
CA ILE A 274 -12.99 -3.57 -19.19
C ILE A 274 -13.66 -2.55 -20.15
N GLY A 275 -14.92 -2.77 -20.54
CA GLY A 275 -15.68 -1.88 -21.42
C GLY A 275 -15.91 -0.52 -20.75
N GLU A 276 -16.25 -0.50 -19.48
CA GLU A 276 -16.41 0.74 -18.69
C GLU A 276 -15.08 1.49 -18.56
N TYR A 277 -13.97 0.78 -18.31
CA TYR A 277 -12.65 1.44 -18.30
C TYR A 277 -12.25 1.99 -19.65
N MET A 278 -12.53 1.30 -20.75
CA MET A 278 -12.31 1.84 -22.09
C MET A 278 -13.15 3.09 -22.36
N ASN A 279 -14.37 3.18 -21.82
CA ASN A 279 -15.18 4.40 -21.90
C ASN A 279 -14.54 5.54 -21.11
N ARG A 280 -14.11 5.30 -19.87
CA ARG A 280 -13.40 6.30 -19.05
C ARG A 280 -12.10 6.78 -19.71
N LEU A 281 -11.35 5.89 -20.34
CA LEU A 281 -10.17 6.25 -21.13
C LEU A 281 -10.55 7.14 -22.32
N ALA A 282 -11.63 6.80 -23.05
CA ALA A 282 -12.10 7.59 -24.19
C ALA A 282 -12.54 9.00 -23.75
N GLU A 283 -13.27 9.12 -22.65
CA GLU A 283 -13.66 10.40 -22.06
C GLU A 283 -12.43 11.23 -21.65
N PHE A 284 -11.44 10.59 -21.03
CA PHE A 284 -10.21 11.23 -20.60
C PHE A 284 -9.38 11.74 -21.79
N PHE A 285 -9.19 10.94 -22.83
CA PHE A 285 -8.49 11.38 -24.04
C PHE A 285 -9.29 12.42 -24.84
N SER A 286 -10.62 12.35 -24.86
CA SER A 286 -11.45 13.39 -25.43
C SER A 286 -11.25 14.73 -24.73
N MET A 287 -11.20 14.72 -23.39
CA MET A 287 -10.91 15.91 -22.59
C MET A 287 -9.52 16.48 -22.93
N ILE A 288 -8.49 15.64 -23.05
CA ILE A 288 -7.13 16.04 -23.46
C ILE A 288 -7.17 16.69 -24.84
N SER A 289 -7.89 16.09 -25.79
CA SER A 289 -8.02 16.59 -27.17
C SER A 289 -8.66 17.97 -27.24
N CYS A 290 -9.64 18.26 -26.37
CA CYS A 290 -10.33 19.55 -26.33
C CYS A 290 -9.55 20.63 -25.56
N SER A 291 -8.55 20.23 -24.75
CA SER A 291 -7.81 21.17 -23.88
C SER A 291 -6.77 22.02 -24.63
N GLY A 292 -6.47 21.71 -25.88
CA GLY A 292 -5.41 22.39 -26.66
C GLY A 292 -4.01 22.15 -26.04
N ASN A 293 -3.01 22.93 -26.51
CA ASN A 293 -1.63 22.85 -25.99
C ASN A 293 -1.44 23.57 -24.64
N ILE A 294 -2.46 23.67 -23.81
CA ILE A 294 -2.39 24.37 -22.53
C ILE A 294 -1.95 23.34 -21.46
N CYS A 295 -0.74 23.53 -20.93
CA CYS A 295 -0.31 22.87 -19.70
C CYS A 295 -1.22 23.34 -18.56
N ARG A 296 -2.17 22.50 -18.11
CA ARG A 296 -3.14 22.87 -17.06
C ARG A 296 -2.50 23.08 -15.69
N THR A 297 -1.32 22.52 -15.44
CA THR A 297 -0.62 22.69 -14.16
C THR A 297 -0.04 24.09 -13.97
N GLY A 298 -0.01 24.93 -15.05
CA GLY A 298 0.44 26.33 -14.99
C GLY A 298 1.88 26.52 -14.50
N ARG A 299 2.65 25.45 -14.33
CA ARG A 299 4.01 25.51 -13.81
C ARG A 299 5.03 25.62 -14.94
N PRO A 300 5.98 26.57 -14.87
CA PRO A 300 7.09 26.58 -15.80
C PRO A 300 7.90 25.27 -15.64
N ARG A 301 8.18 24.59 -16.73
CA ARG A 301 9.06 23.41 -16.81
C ARG A 301 10.51 23.84 -16.58
N THR A 302 10.86 24.22 -15.36
CA THR A 302 12.21 24.70 -15.01
C THR A 302 12.96 23.66 -14.18
N GLU A 303 14.28 23.60 -14.36
CA GLU A 303 15.20 22.73 -13.62
C GLU A 303 15.13 22.82 -12.08
N ALA A 304 14.57 23.90 -11.57
CA ALA A 304 14.44 24.16 -10.12
C ALA A 304 13.50 23.19 -9.39
N CYS A 305 12.59 22.49 -10.08
CA CYS A 305 11.66 21.53 -9.46
C CYS A 305 12.27 20.14 -9.19
N ARG A 306 13.49 19.87 -9.64
CA ARG A 306 14.16 18.57 -9.47
C ARG A 306 14.49 18.20 -8.01
N LEU A 307 14.38 19.15 -7.06
CA LEU A 307 14.90 18.99 -5.71
C LEU A 307 13.88 18.67 -4.61
N HIS A 308 12.58 18.58 -4.88
CA HIS A 308 11.61 18.52 -3.78
C HIS A 308 10.75 17.27 -3.62
N HIS A 309 10.87 16.25 -4.49
CA HIS A 309 10.13 14.99 -4.29
C HIS A 309 11.04 13.79 -4.52
N GLY A 310 11.65 13.32 -3.42
CA GLY A 310 12.57 12.17 -3.39
C GLY A 310 11.91 10.83 -3.72
N TYR A 311 11.62 10.59 -4.99
CA TYR A 311 11.31 9.26 -5.49
C TYR A 311 12.49 8.74 -6.30
N PRO A 312 12.88 7.46 -6.13
CA PRO A 312 13.94 6.89 -6.94
C PRO A 312 13.47 6.80 -8.40
N VAL A 313 14.15 7.52 -9.26
CA VAL A 313 14.08 7.30 -10.71
C VAL A 313 14.74 5.95 -10.97
N MET A 314 14.04 5.02 -11.62
CA MET A 314 14.69 3.83 -12.19
C MET A 314 15.55 4.26 -13.37
N SER A 315 16.75 4.78 -13.12
CA SER A 315 17.77 4.85 -14.15
C SER A 315 18.45 3.48 -14.23
N ARG A 316 18.35 2.82 -15.37
CA ARG A 316 19.25 1.72 -15.70
C ARG A 316 20.66 2.29 -15.87
N HIS A 317 21.48 2.16 -14.86
CA HIS A 317 22.92 2.07 -15.07
C HIS A 317 23.31 0.60 -15.14
N ASP A 318 24.05 0.25 -16.19
CA ASP A 318 24.48 -1.09 -16.59
C ASP A 318 25.68 -1.59 -15.78
N ASP A 319 25.84 -1.19 -14.53
CA ASP A 319 27.03 -1.46 -13.74
C ASP A 319 26.77 -2.01 -12.33
N GLY A 320 25.84 -2.93 -12.20
CA GLY A 320 25.84 -3.92 -11.09
C GLY A 320 26.01 -3.39 -9.66
N LYS A 321 25.76 -2.10 -9.37
CA LYS A 321 25.95 -1.52 -8.04
C LYS A 321 24.65 -1.43 -7.24
N GLN A 322 24.75 -1.89 -6.00
CA GLN A 322 23.70 -1.92 -4.99
C GLN A 322 23.02 -0.55 -4.78
N TRP A 323 21.70 -0.61 -4.64
CA TRP A 323 20.83 0.49 -4.26
C TRP A 323 21.19 1.03 -2.87
N THR A 324 21.63 2.29 -2.79
CA THR A 324 21.71 3.07 -1.55
C THR A 324 20.88 4.34 -1.71
N GLY A 325 19.58 4.22 -1.75
CA GLY A 325 18.64 5.35 -1.78
C GLY A 325 17.66 5.25 -0.62
N LYS A 326 17.64 6.24 0.26
CA LYS A 326 16.59 6.40 1.29
C LYS A 326 15.27 6.73 0.59
N ALA A 327 14.35 5.76 0.56
CA ALA A 327 12.98 5.99 0.13
C ALA A 327 12.20 6.69 1.25
N GLU A 328 11.81 7.94 1.06
CA GLU A 328 10.78 8.57 1.89
C GLU A 328 9.41 8.05 1.43
N LEU A 329 8.83 7.18 2.23
CA LEU A 329 7.47 6.65 2.00
C LEU A 329 6.45 7.75 2.33
N LEU A 330 5.84 8.35 1.31
CA LEU A 330 4.56 9.04 1.47
C LEU A 330 3.45 8.00 1.40
N LEU A 331 2.80 7.74 2.54
CA LEU A 331 1.67 6.82 2.59
C LEU A 331 0.37 7.45 2.08
N PRO A 332 -0.48 6.66 1.41
CA PRO A 332 -1.76 7.15 0.92
C PRO A 332 -2.69 7.54 2.07
N GLN A 333 -3.53 8.54 1.85
CA GLN A 333 -4.53 9.01 2.83
C GLN A 333 -5.74 8.09 2.98
N SER A 334 -5.91 7.07 2.15
CA SER A 334 -6.95 6.08 2.28
C SER A 334 -6.36 4.69 2.51
N LEU A 335 -6.57 4.17 3.69
CA LEU A 335 -6.49 2.74 3.98
C LEU A 335 -7.82 2.12 3.54
N ALA A 336 -8.02 1.96 2.25
CA ALA A 336 -9.10 1.13 1.77
C ALA A 336 -8.59 -0.30 1.71
N ALA A 337 -8.96 -1.09 2.68
CA ALA A 337 -8.51 -2.45 2.87
C ALA A 337 -9.71 -3.38 3.08
N THR A 338 -9.48 -4.66 2.87
CA THR A 338 -10.37 -5.71 3.36
C THR A 338 -10.73 -5.45 4.81
N PRO A 339 -12.01 -5.58 5.19
CA PRO A 339 -12.41 -5.39 6.57
C PRO A 339 -11.71 -6.44 7.44
N PHE A 340 -10.77 -5.99 8.27
CA PHE A 340 -10.24 -6.86 9.32
C PHE A 340 -11.35 -7.19 10.32
N PRO A 341 -11.40 -8.43 10.80
CA PRO A 341 -12.37 -8.80 11.82
C PRO A 341 -12.18 -7.94 13.07
N VAL A 342 -13.28 -7.61 13.73
CA VAL A 342 -13.24 -7.01 15.06
C VAL A 342 -12.83 -8.07 16.05
N PHE A 343 -11.69 -7.89 16.70
CA PHE A 343 -11.23 -8.78 17.76
C PHE A 343 -11.89 -8.41 19.09
N CYS A 344 -12.56 -9.38 19.70
CA CYS A 344 -13.17 -9.25 21.03
C CYS A 344 -12.50 -10.22 22.01
N PRO A 345 -12.35 -9.86 23.31
CA PRO A 345 -11.77 -10.75 24.32
C PRO A 345 -12.57 -12.04 24.50
N GLU A 346 -13.88 -12.00 24.27
CA GLU A 346 -14.80 -13.13 24.49
C GLU A 346 -14.91 -14.09 23.28
N GLY A 347 -14.22 -13.84 22.18
CA GLY A 347 -14.23 -14.70 21.01
C GLY A 347 -13.55 -16.05 21.28
N LYS A 348 -14.18 -17.17 20.88
CA LYS A 348 -13.68 -18.54 21.05
C LYS A 348 -12.35 -18.85 20.34
N ASP A 349 -11.86 -17.92 19.53
CA ASP A 349 -10.57 -18.03 18.85
C ASP A 349 -9.44 -17.65 19.80
N THR A 350 -8.77 -18.63 20.37
CA THR A 350 -7.73 -18.48 21.39
C THR A 350 -6.33 -18.22 20.83
N ALA A 351 -6.14 -18.25 19.52
CA ALA A 351 -4.82 -18.02 18.91
C ALA A 351 -4.44 -16.53 18.99
N SER A 352 -3.38 -16.21 19.72
CA SER A 352 -2.78 -14.89 19.77
C SER A 352 -2.09 -14.58 18.43
N GLN A 353 -2.44 -13.47 17.77
CA GLN A 353 -1.77 -13.04 16.57
C GLN A 353 -0.45 -12.34 16.92
N PHE A 354 0.67 -12.82 16.38
CA PHE A 354 1.97 -12.18 16.58
C PHE A 354 2.18 -11.03 15.59
N ILE A 355 2.55 -9.87 16.10
CA ILE A 355 2.88 -8.65 15.34
C ILE A 355 4.18 -8.07 15.90
N ARG A 356 5.26 -8.13 15.15
CA ARG A 356 6.58 -7.69 15.66
C ARG A 356 6.56 -6.28 16.25
N LYS A 357 5.99 -5.31 15.54
CA LYS A 357 5.83 -3.90 15.97
C LYS A 357 4.35 -3.51 15.91
N LEU A 358 3.73 -3.36 17.05
CA LEU A 358 2.31 -3.09 17.23
C LEU A 358 2.09 -1.63 17.64
N ALA A 359 1.17 -0.92 16.98
CA ALA A 359 0.71 0.40 17.41
C ALA A 359 -0.73 0.32 17.94
N ILE A 360 -0.91 0.52 19.23
CA ILE A 360 -2.21 0.56 19.89
C ILE A 360 -2.72 2.01 19.85
N ILE A 361 -3.91 2.20 19.29
CA ILE A 361 -4.54 3.50 19.10
C ILE A 361 -5.85 3.51 19.88
N PRO A 362 -5.87 4.07 21.12
CA PRO A 362 -7.06 4.09 21.96
C PRO A 362 -8.07 5.14 21.47
N ALA A 363 -9.24 4.71 21.03
CA ALA A 363 -10.28 5.56 20.46
C ALA A 363 -11.63 5.37 21.17
N LYS A 364 -11.67 5.56 22.49
CA LYS A 364 -12.89 5.38 23.31
C LYS A 364 -14.00 6.34 22.92
N LYS A 365 -15.25 5.86 23.08
CA LYS A 365 -16.49 6.62 22.81
C LYS A 365 -16.62 7.83 23.71
N HIS A 366 -16.41 7.66 25.00
CA HIS A 366 -16.56 8.73 25.98
C HIS A 366 -15.22 9.34 26.42
N SER A 367 -15.18 10.66 26.50
CA SER A 367 -14.08 11.42 27.04
C SER A 367 -14.63 12.57 27.89
N GLU A 368 -14.29 12.59 29.19
CA GLU A 368 -14.78 13.61 30.14
C GLU A 368 -14.34 15.05 29.79
N ARG A 369 -13.07 15.20 29.37
CA ARG A 369 -12.50 16.53 29.07
C ARG A 369 -12.93 17.10 27.73
N CYS A 370 -13.25 16.27 26.76
CA CYS A 370 -13.63 16.70 25.43
C CYS A 370 -14.50 15.61 24.78
N PRO A 371 -15.85 15.79 24.78
CA PRO A 371 -16.77 14.83 24.18
C PRO A 371 -16.40 14.50 22.75
N ASP A 372 -16.46 13.22 22.40
CA ASP A 372 -16.23 12.71 21.04
C ASP A 372 -14.86 13.06 20.43
N LYS A 373 -13.87 13.41 21.23
CA LYS A 373 -12.56 13.91 20.75
C LYS A 373 -11.91 13.01 19.70
N ASN A 374 -12.02 11.69 19.85
CA ASN A 374 -11.39 10.73 18.93
C ASN A 374 -12.08 10.66 17.57
N ARG A 375 -13.36 11.05 17.50
CA ARG A 375 -14.19 11.09 16.29
C ARG A 375 -14.21 12.46 15.63
N ARG A 376 -13.77 13.52 16.32
CA ARG A 376 -13.70 14.87 15.75
C ARG A 376 -12.90 14.88 14.48
N LEU A 377 -13.39 15.65 13.51
CA LEU A 377 -12.78 15.77 12.21
C LEU A 377 -11.72 16.88 12.23
N LEU A 378 -10.55 16.54 11.73
CA LEU A 378 -9.52 17.49 11.36
C LEU A 378 -9.36 17.40 9.84
N ASN A 379 -9.63 18.47 9.12
CA ASN A 379 -9.69 18.47 7.65
C ASN A 379 -10.56 17.34 7.07
N GLY A 380 -11.76 17.16 7.60
CA GLY A 380 -12.71 16.14 7.16
C GLY A 380 -12.39 14.70 7.57
N ARG A 381 -11.31 14.46 8.33
CA ARG A 381 -10.84 13.12 8.72
C ARG A 381 -10.86 12.94 10.23
N PRO A 382 -11.41 11.84 10.78
CA PRO A 382 -11.37 11.53 12.21
C PRO A 382 -9.95 11.52 12.78
N LEU A 383 -9.76 12.07 13.98
CA LEU A 383 -8.44 12.21 14.61
C LEU A 383 -7.69 10.88 14.76
N PHE A 384 -8.37 9.78 15.10
CA PHE A 384 -7.71 8.49 15.26
C PHE A 384 -7.04 7.98 13.97
N LEU A 385 -7.55 8.35 12.79
CA LEU A 385 -6.98 7.96 11.51
C LEU A 385 -5.62 8.62 11.23
N TYR A 386 -5.33 9.77 11.83
CA TYR A 386 -3.98 10.35 11.77
C TYR A 386 -2.96 9.49 12.51
N SER A 387 -3.34 8.92 13.67
CA SER A 387 -2.49 7.99 14.41
C SER A 387 -2.29 6.67 13.65
N VAL A 388 -3.33 6.17 12.97
CA VAL A 388 -3.23 4.99 12.10
C VAL A 388 -2.23 5.24 10.97
N SER A 389 -2.37 6.35 10.26
CA SER A 389 -1.46 6.70 9.16
C SER A 389 -0.01 6.86 9.64
N TYR A 390 0.19 7.52 10.78
CA TYR A 390 1.52 7.68 11.37
C TYR A 390 2.14 6.32 11.73
N ALA A 391 1.39 5.42 12.39
CA ALA A 391 1.87 4.08 12.73
C ALA A 391 2.40 3.33 11.50
N LEU A 392 1.63 3.34 10.41
CA LEU A 392 2.02 2.69 9.16
C LEU A 392 3.27 3.33 8.55
N GLN A 393 3.39 4.67 8.60
CA GLN A 393 4.57 5.38 8.12
C GLN A 393 5.84 5.01 8.86
N GLU A 394 5.71 4.70 10.14
CA GLU A 394 6.83 4.33 11.01
C GLU A 394 7.12 2.82 11.02
N GLY A 395 6.37 2.01 10.26
CA GLY A 395 6.57 0.56 10.14
C GLY A 395 5.94 -0.24 11.27
N PHE A 396 4.88 0.29 11.90
CA PHE A 396 4.08 -0.37 12.92
C PHE A 396 2.73 -0.81 12.36
N VAL A 397 2.23 -1.94 12.81
CA VAL A 397 0.89 -2.41 12.48
C VAL A 397 -0.12 -1.77 13.45
N PRO A 398 -1.04 -0.92 12.97
CA PRO A 398 -2.02 -0.28 13.83
C PRO A 398 -3.14 -1.22 14.24
N VAL A 399 -3.53 -1.13 15.51
CA VAL A 399 -4.75 -1.72 16.07
C VAL A 399 -5.51 -0.63 16.81
N VAL A 400 -6.72 -0.31 16.36
CA VAL A 400 -7.59 0.66 17.02
C VAL A 400 -8.36 -0.04 18.13
N SER A 401 -8.15 0.37 19.38
CA SER A 401 -8.87 -0.14 20.54
C SER A 401 -10.02 0.79 20.91
N THR A 402 -11.25 0.29 20.94
CA THR A 402 -12.44 1.13 21.10
C THR A 402 -13.65 0.35 21.66
N ASP A 403 -14.49 1.07 22.38
CA ASP A 403 -15.85 0.67 22.81
C ASP A 403 -16.95 1.26 21.92
N SER A 404 -16.59 2.02 20.87
CA SER A 404 -17.51 2.70 19.98
C SER A 404 -17.84 1.86 18.75
N GLU A 405 -19.12 1.50 18.55
CA GLU A 405 -19.54 0.77 17.34
C GLU A 405 -19.28 1.57 16.06
N GLU A 406 -19.46 2.89 16.11
CA GLU A 406 -19.20 3.76 14.97
C GLU A 406 -17.71 3.74 14.54
N VAL A 407 -16.80 3.72 15.51
CA VAL A 407 -15.35 3.60 15.25
C VAL A 407 -15.02 2.20 14.72
N LEU A 408 -15.62 1.14 15.28
CA LEU A 408 -15.46 -0.23 14.79
C LEU A 408 -15.94 -0.38 13.35
N GLU A 409 -17.11 0.16 13.03
CA GLU A 409 -17.65 0.13 11.67
C GLU A 409 -16.79 0.94 10.69
N ARG A 410 -16.28 2.09 11.15
CA ARG A 410 -15.32 2.87 10.34
C ARG A 410 -14.03 2.09 10.09
N CYS A 411 -13.49 1.41 11.10
CA CYS A 411 -12.32 0.55 10.93
C CYS A 411 -12.58 -0.60 9.95
N ARG A 412 -13.75 -1.25 10.03
CA ARG A 412 -14.13 -2.30 9.08
C ARG A 412 -14.15 -1.79 7.64
N ARG A 413 -14.78 -0.63 7.41
CA ARG A 413 -14.85 -0.03 6.05
C ARG A 413 -13.47 0.36 5.51
N GLU A 414 -12.58 0.80 6.37
CA GLU A 414 -11.23 1.22 5.98
C GLU A 414 -10.18 0.12 6.11
N GLY A 415 -10.60 -1.11 6.48
CA GLY A 415 -9.71 -2.26 6.64
C GLY A 415 -8.62 -2.06 7.69
N ILE A 416 -8.98 -1.41 8.79
CA ILE A 416 -8.08 -1.17 9.91
C ILE A 416 -8.34 -2.24 10.97
N ARG A 417 -7.28 -2.88 11.46
CA ARG A 417 -7.41 -3.80 12.59
C ARG A 417 -8.00 -3.08 13.78
N CYS A 418 -9.00 -3.65 14.42
CA CYS A 418 -9.61 -3.07 15.58
C CYS A 418 -9.88 -4.11 16.66
N PHE A 419 -9.87 -3.64 17.89
CA PHE A 419 -10.09 -4.42 19.10
C PHE A 419 -11.28 -3.80 19.85
N ARG A 420 -12.30 -4.61 20.14
CA ARG A 420 -13.45 -4.17 20.94
C ARG A 420 -13.09 -4.23 22.43
N GLU A 421 -13.04 -3.09 23.10
CA GLU A 421 -12.90 -3.03 24.54
C GLU A 421 -14.22 -3.46 25.20
N THR A 422 -14.14 -4.35 26.20
CA THR A 422 -15.29 -4.87 26.94
C THR A 422 -15.34 -4.36 28.39
N VAL A 423 -14.22 -3.86 28.89
CA VAL A 423 -14.11 -3.34 30.25
C VAL A 423 -13.94 -1.82 30.17
N ASP A 424 -14.84 -1.09 30.81
CA ASP A 424 -14.72 0.37 30.98
C ASP A 424 -13.70 0.69 32.06
N ASP A 425 -12.43 0.53 31.71
CA ASP A 425 -11.31 0.93 32.56
C ASP A 425 -10.61 2.15 31.94
N ARG A 426 -10.46 3.20 32.75
CA ARG A 426 -9.88 4.47 32.32
C ARG A 426 -8.35 4.44 32.22
N ARG A 427 -7.70 3.42 32.77
CA ARG A 427 -6.24 3.31 32.75
C ARG A 427 -5.74 2.79 31.41
N MET A 428 -4.77 3.50 30.86
CA MET A 428 -4.17 3.14 29.56
C MET A 428 -3.51 1.75 29.61
N GLU A 429 -2.89 1.40 30.72
CA GLU A 429 -2.25 0.10 30.94
C GLU A 429 -3.24 -1.05 30.79
N ASN A 430 -4.48 -0.86 31.23
CA ASN A 430 -5.51 -1.89 31.11
C ASN A 430 -6.04 -2.03 29.68
N CYS A 431 -6.16 -0.93 28.94
CA CYS A 431 -6.41 -0.96 27.50
C CYS A 431 -5.30 -1.77 26.78
N VAL A 432 -4.04 -1.46 27.08
CA VAL A 432 -2.88 -2.19 26.54
C VAL A 432 -2.94 -3.68 26.90
N ARG A 433 -3.19 -4.02 28.16
CA ARG A 433 -3.32 -5.43 28.59
C ARG A 433 -4.39 -6.17 27.82
N GLN A 434 -5.57 -5.59 27.65
CA GLN A 434 -6.65 -6.20 26.88
C GLN A 434 -6.23 -6.46 25.43
N VAL A 435 -5.61 -5.49 24.75
CA VAL A 435 -5.12 -5.68 23.37
C VAL A 435 -4.06 -6.79 23.31
N LEU A 436 -3.13 -6.84 24.28
CA LEU A 436 -2.07 -7.83 24.32
C LEU A 436 -2.55 -9.26 24.65
N THR A 437 -3.81 -9.47 25.07
CA THR A 437 -4.40 -10.81 25.13
C THR A 437 -4.61 -11.42 23.75
N ARG A 438 -4.85 -10.57 22.76
CA ARG A 438 -5.15 -11.01 21.39
C ARG A 438 -3.96 -10.84 20.44
N PHE A 439 -3.12 -9.86 20.70
CA PHE A 439 -1.94 -9.56 19.88
C PHE A 439 -0.67 -9.78 20.68
N SER A 440 0.19 -10.67 20.22
CA SER A 440 1.55 -10.85 20.76
C SER A 440 2.51 -9.99 19.93
N CYS A 441 3.50 -9.36 20.57
CA CYS A 441 4.47 -8.50 19.88
C CYS A 441 5.81 -8.47 20.61
N ASP A 442 6.88 -8.01 19.94
CA ASP A 442 8.16 -7.71 20.57
C ASP A 442 8.13 -6.29 21.16
N ILE A 443 7.68 -5.33 20.35
CA ILE A 443 7.61 -3.92 20.68
C ILE A 443 6.19 -3.42 20.40
N PHE A 444 5.63 -2.64 21.32
CA PHE A 444 4.41 -1.91 21.05
C PHE A 444 4.55 -0.42 21.33
N ALA A 445 3.78 0.38 20.60
CA ALA A 445 3.63 1.83 20.82
C ALA A 445 2.18 2.15 21.16
N VAL A 446 1.96 3.15 22.01
CA VAL A 446 0.65 3.74 22.25
C VAL A 446 0.63 5.13 21.58
N LEU A 447 -0.29 5.32 20.64
CA LEU A 447 -0.42 6.54 19.86
C LEU A 447 -1.77 7.21 20.14
N GLN A 448 -1.78 8.26 20.95
CA GLN A 448 -3.01 8.93 21.32
C GLN A 448 -3.60 9.73 20.13
N PRO A 449 -4.88 9.56 19.77
CA PRO A 449 -5.53 10.30 18.68
C PRO A 449 -5.49 11.81 18.84
N THR A 450 -5.42 12.31 20.07
CA THR A 450 -5.39 13.74 20.38
C THR A 450 -4.09 14.44 20.02
N SER A 451 -3.08 13.70 19.59
CA SER A 451 -1.80 14.22 19.09
C SER A 451 -1.66 13.84 17.60
N PRO A 452 -2.38 14.52 16.69
CA PRO A 452 -2.39 14.14 15.27
C PRO A 452 -1.08 14.48 14.55
N PHE A 453 -0.34 15.45 15.06
CA PHE A 453 0.93 15.90 14.48
C PHE A 453 2.10 15.29 15.24
N ARG A 454 2.88 14.46 14.56
CA ARG A 454 4.05 13.78 15.11
C ARG A 454 5.22 13.93 14.17
N ARG A 455 6.41 14.05 14.74
CA ARG A 455 7.66 14.11 13.98
C ARG A 455 7.90 12.78 13.26
N ARG A 456 8.11 12.86 11.95
CA ARG A 456 8.41 11.68 11.12
C ARG A 456 9.75 11.04 11.51
N GLY A 457 9.80 9.72 11.45
CA GLY A 457 10.98 8.94 11.78
C GLY A 457 11.22 8.74 13.29
N LEU A 458 10.51 9.47 14.15
CA LEU A 458 10.76 9.44 15.59
C LEU A 458 10.39 8.10 16.23
N LEU A 459 9.22 7.57 15.92
CA LEU A 459 8.78 6.26 16.42
C LEU A 459 9.68 5.14 15.88
N ARG A 460 10.10 5.23 14.63
CA ARG A 460 11.05 4.30 14.03
C ARG A 460 12.39 4.32 14.73
N GLN A 461 12.94 5.50 15.01
CA GLN A 461 14.19 5.67 15.75
C GLN A 461 14.12 5.03 17.14
N MET A 462 13.02 5.27 17.88
CA MET A 462 12.79 4.67 19.19
C MET A 462 12.77 3.14 19.11
N ALA A 463 12.07 2.58 18.12
CA ALA A 463 12.02 1.14 17.91
C ALA A 463 13.37 0.53 17.53
N GLU A 464 14.16 1.20 16.69
CA GLU A 464 15.51 0.76 16.32
C GLU A 464 16.46 0.73 17.53
N ASP A 465 16.36 1.70 18.43
CA ASP A 465 17.18 1.72 19.64
C ASP A 465 16.76 0.61 20.62
N MET A 466 15.47 0.22 20.64
CA MET A 466 15.00 -0.97 21.35
C MET A 466 15.50 -2.28 20.72
N GLU A 467 15.43 -2.40 19.40
CA GLU A 467 15.93 -3.58 18.66
C GLU A 467 17.45 -3.78 18.84
N LYS A 468 18.20 -2.69 19.01
CA LYS A 468 19.63 -2.71 19.31
C LYS A 468 19.93 -2.97 20.81
N GLY A 469 18.90 -3.15 21.64
CA GLY A 469 19.02 -3.40 23.07
C GLY A 469 19.49 -2.19 23.90
N LYS A 470 19.49 -0.97 23.34
CA LYS A 470 19.93 0.24 24.05
C LYS A 470 18.93 0.69 25.10
N ILE A 471 17.64 0.50 24.82
CA ILE A 471 16.52 0.93 25.67
C ILE A 471 15.43 -0.14 25.66
N GLN A 472 14.58 -0.16 26.71
CA GLN A 472 13.44 -1.06 26.79
C GLN A 472 12.09 -0.32 26.81
N SER A 473 12.11 0.95 27.14
CA SER A 473 10.96 1.85 27.13
C SER A 473 11.40 3.28 26.77
N ALA A 474 10.55 3.99 26.05
CA ALA A 474 10.79 5.36 25.65
C ALA A 474 9.47 6.14 25.52
N TYR A 475 9.54 7.43 25.66
CA TYR A 475 8.40 8.33 25.50
C TYR A 475 8.81 9.62 24.81
N THR A 476 7.87 10.27 24.14
CA THR A 476 8.11 11.62 23.63
C THR A 476 7.95 12.66 24.71
N ALA A 477 8.84 13.64 24.71
CA ALA A 477 8.87 14.68 25.70
C ALA A 477 9.20 16.03 25.09
N ARG A 478 8.65 17.07 25.66
CA ARG A 478 9.04 18.44 25.35
C ARG A 478 10.24 18.82 26.20
N LYS A 479 11.32 19.18 25.55
CA LYS A 479 12.51 19.70 26.21
C LYS A 479 12.28 21.17 26.54
N THR A 480 12.42 21.56 27.77
CA THR A 480 12.23 22.94 28.19
C THR A 480 13.21 23.32 29.30
N LYS A 481 13.50 24.61 29.39
CA LYS A 481 14.13 25.25 30.54
C LYS A 481 13.04 25.76 31.45
N MET A 482 13.00 25.30 32.69
CA MET A 482 12.03 25.83 33.65
C MET A 482 12.55 27.08 34.36
N ILE A 483 11.68 28.06 34.46
CA ILE A 483 11.88 29.31 35.24
C ILE A 483 10.73 29.37 36.24
N GLY A 484 11.03 29.40 37.55
CA GLY A 484 10.02 29.48 38.60
C GLY A 484 10.35 28.65 39.86
N HIS A 485 9.49 28.71 40.87
CA HIS A 485 9.57 27.89 42.09
C HIS A 485 8.66 26.67 42.00
N MET A 486 9.21 25.50 42.28
CA MET A 486 8.44 24.32 42.67
C MET A 486 8.76 23.96 44.13
N GLU A 487 7.74 23.58 44.89
CA GLU A 487 7.94 23.08 46.24
C GLU A 487 8.74 21.77 46.23
N GLY A 488 9.89 21.78 46.91
CA GLY A 488 10.82 20.63 47.02
C GLY A 488 12.07 20.81 46.14
N HIS A 489 13.19 20.77 46.71
CA HIS A 489 14.60 20.61 46.29
C HIS A 489 15.10 21.00 44.88
N PHE A 490 14.38 21.78 44.07
CA PHE A 490 14.84 22.24 42.79
C PHE A 490 15.14 23.76 42.81
N HIS A 491 16.41 24.15 42.64
CA HIS A 491 16.79 25.52 42.34
C HIS A 491 16.51 25.80 40.86
N LEU A 492 15.56 26.63 40.61
CA LEU A 492 15.23 27.12 39.26
C LEU A 492 15.96 28.43 38.98
N ALA A 493 16.47 28.60 37.78
CA ALA A 493 17.08 29.84 37.33
C ALA A 493 16.03 30.95 37.23
N HIS A 494 16.36 32.13 37.68
CA HIS A 494 15.46 33.31 37.61
C HIS A 494 15.28 33.82 36.18
N ARG A 495 16.17 33.47 35.26
CA ARG A 495 16.10 33.82 33.83
C ARG A 495 16.40 32.59 32.97
N GLU A 496 15.80 32.54 31.80
CA GLU A 496 15.98 31.42 30.86
C GLU A 496 17.45 31.18 30.50
N GLN A 497 18.22 32.23 30.32
CA GLN A 497 19.66 32.19 30.02
C GLN A 497 20.51 31.61 31.16
N ASP A 498 20.02 31.67 32.40
CA ASP A 498 20.72 31.18 33.60
C ASP A 498 20.41 29.71 33.88
N ALA A 499 19.43 29.08 33.15
CA ALA A 499 19.07 27.71 33.32
C ALA A 499 20.15 26.78 32.73
N LYS A 500 20.89 26.11 33.60
CA LYS A 500 21.95 25.14 33.21
C LYS A 500 21.44 23.74 32.92
N LYS A 501 20.21 23.40 33.31
CA LYS A 501 19.62 22.06 33.14
C LYS A 501 18.34 22.14 32.31
N PHE A 502 18.15 21.16 31.48
CA PHE A 502 16.91 20.96 30.75
C PHE A 502 16.05 19.92 31.47
N PHE A 503 14.76 20.12 31.43
CA PHE A 503 13.75 19.17 31.88
C PHE A 503 12.99 18.60 30.70
N TYR A 504 12.58 17.34 30.83
CA TYR A 504 11.79 16.65 29.82
C TYR A 504 10.39 16.40 30.39
N PHE A 505 9.40 17.05 29.80
CA PHE A 505 8.00 16.84 30.17
C PHE A 505 7.36 15.88 29.19
N PHE A 506 6.77 14.80 29.72
CA PHE A 506 5.96 13.90 28.91
C PHE A 506 4.86 14.65 28.19
N ASP A 507 4.83 14.57 26.86
CA ASP A 507 3.86 15.29 26.02
C ASP A 507 2.64 14.45 25.62
N GLY A 508 2.59 13.18 26.02
CA GLY A 508 1.48 12.27 25.75
C GLY A 508 1.36 11.82 24.30
N ASN A 509 2.37 12.06 23.48
CA ASN A 509 2.29 11.88 22.04
C ASN A 509 2.60 10.44 21.60
N ILE A 510 3.73 9.90 22.04
CA ILE A 510 4.18 8.53 21.75
C ILE A 510 4.74 7.89 23.03
N ASN A 511 4.29 6.68 23.33
CA ASN A 511 4.95 5.77 24.27
C ASN A 511 5.33 4.51 23.53
N VAL A 512 6.55 4.02 23.69
CA VAL A 512 7.03 2.77 23.10
C VAL A 512 7.67 1.92 24.16
N VAL A 513 7.30 0.64 24.20
CA VAL A 513 7.77 -0.29 25.24
C VAL A 513 8.00 -1.67 24.61
N THR A 514 9.02 -2.39 25.06
CA THR A 514 9.11 -3.82 24.76
C THR A 514 8.02 -4.57 25.53
N ARG A 515 7.40 -5.56 24.90
CA ARG A 515 6.35 -6.36 25.57
C ARG A 515 6.87 -7.01 26.84
N LYS A 516 8.13 -7.49 26.83
CA LYS A 516 8.78 -8.07 28.01
C LYS A 516 8.78 -7.09 29.19
N LYS A 517 9.29 -5.87 28.99
CA LYS A 517 9.35 -4.83 30.03
C LYS A 517 7.98 -4.51 30.60
N PHE A 518 6.97 -4.36 29.74
CA PHE A 518 5.60 -4.06 30.18
C PHE A 518 4.98 -5.19 31.02
N LEU A 519 5.20 -6.44 30.64
CA LEU A 519 4.68 -7.59 31.42
C LEU A 519 5.36 -7.74 32.79
N GLU A 520 6.63 -7.36 32.88
CA GLU A 520 7.41 -7.40 34.13
C GLU A 520 7.07 -6.23 35.06
N SER A 521 6.99 -4.99 34.54
CA SER A 521 6.78 -3.79 35.36
C SER A 521 5.32 -3.40 35.56
N GLY A 522 4.44 -3.80 34.63
CA GLY A 522 3.03 -3.38 34.60
C GLY A 522 2.79 -1.95 34.15
N THR A 523 3.84 -1.19 33.79
CA THR A 523 3.77 0.22 33.39
C THR A 523 4.37 0.42 32.00
N MET A 524 3.93 1.48 31.31
CA MET A 524 4.45 1.84 29.99
C MET A 524 5.79 2.59 30.07
N PHE A 525 6.04 3.27 31.17
CA PHE A 525 7.31 3.96 31.44
C PHE A 525 7.57 4.06 32.94
N ASP A 526 8.83 4.15 33.29
CA ASP A 526 9.36 4.28 34.65
C ASP A 526 10.62 5.18 34.62
N ASP A 527 11.34 5.25 35.73
CA ASP A 527 12.56 6.06 35.87
C ASP A 527 13.69 5.64 34.90
N GLY A 528 13.63 4.43 34.37
CA GLY A 528 14.57 3.91 33.35
C GLY A 528 14.13 4.18 31.92
N SER A 529 13.00 4.85 31.69
CA SER A 529 12.49 5.12 30.36
C SER A 529 13.20 6.33 29.71
N CYS A 530 13.52 6.21 28.44
CA CYS A 530 14.30 7.22 27.72
C CYS A 530 13.39 8.30 27.11
N PRO A 531 13.59 9.59 27.40
CA PRO A 531 12.86 10.68 26.75
C PRO A 531 13.43 10.98 25.36
N TYR A 532 12.56 11.14 24.39
CA TYR A 532 12.89 11.59 23.04
C TYR A 532 12.27 12.95 22.78
N PRO A 533 13.06 13.98 22.43
CA PRO A 533 12.53 15.30 22.08
C PRO A 533 11.63 15.23 20.85
N ASN A 534 10.47 15.87 20.95
CA ASN A 534 9.46 15.95 19.90
C ASN A 534 9.30 17.41 19.41
N ASP A 535 10.39 18.15 19.36
CA ASP A 535 10.43 19.57 18.95
C ASP A 535 10.50 19.72 17.43
#